data_81a7118d609fab0b61710541169d3e86
#
_entry.id   81a7118d609fab0b61710541169d3e86
#
_cell.length_a   1.000
_cell.length_b   1.000
_cell.length_c   1.000
_cell.angle_alpha   90.00
_cell.angle_beta   90.00
_cell.angle_gamma   90.00
#
_symmetry.space_group_name_H-M   'P 1'
#
loop_
_entity.id
_entity.type
_entity.pdbx_description
1 polymer ?
#
loop_
_entity_poly.entity_id
_entity_poly.type
_entity_poly.pdbx_seq_one_letter_code
_entity_poly.pdbx_strand_id
1 'polypeptide(L)'
;MSIRTFLLCLLASLAFVLPLRAQNIGTVTFGFDSSVLDPSARAEIKEIAGRLLSSPSYKPTVVVGFTDAVGSQGYNQQLGLARARSVQKALIAEGVPVSRIGAVGSRGKNELLVAVAGPEKRNRRVTVTLDDIFAACRSWRDLGLTEASVGAELAQDLRSRLAEAAGAYEQLRRSGVNGPAYQMAGAAREDCGTAVGFRDDAVRKVEYAQRCLCNFARMKVALQAN
;
A
#
# COMPACT_ATOMS: atom_id res chain seq x y z
N MET A 1 -28.24 -10.38 40.47
CA MET A 1 -27.59 -10.30 39.13
C MET A 1 -26.18 -10.88 39.29
N SER A 2 -25.91 -12.01 38.66
CA SER A 2 -24.74 -12.87 38.94
C SER A 2 -23.50 -12.32 38.21
N ILE A 3 -22.36 -12.30 38.91
CA ILE A 3 -21.02 -11.92 38.43
C ILE A 3 -20.63 -12.65 37.12
N ARG A 4 -21.23 -13.79 36.82
CA ARG A 4 -21.05 -14.56 35.59
C ARG A 4 -21.57 -13.86 34.32
N THR A 5 -22.58 -13.00 34.42
CA THR A 5 -23.16 -12.28 33.30
C THR A 5 -22.30 -11.06 32.91
N PHE A 6 -21.53 -10.49 33.84
CA PHE A 6 -20.63 -9.37 33.57
C PHE A 6 -19.33 -9.78 32.86
N LEU A 7 -18.86 -11.02 33.09
CA LEU A 7 -17.64 -11.54 32.45
C LEU A 7 -17.85 -11.91 30.97
N LEU A 8 -19.07 -12.24 30.57
CA LEU A 8 -19.40 -12.60 29.18
C LEU A 8 -19.53 -11.39 28.25
N CYS A 9 -19.84 -10.20 28.78
CA CYS A 9 -19.90 -8.96 28.00
C CYS A 9 -18.53 -8.32 27.76
N LEU A 10 -17.50 -8.67 28.51
CA LEU A 10 -16.14 -8.10 28.35
C LEU A 10 -15.31 -8.79 27.27
N LEU A 11 -15.73 -9.95 26.78
CA LEU A 11 -15.00 -10.72 25.76
C LEU A 11 -15.42 -10.42 24.31
N ALA A 12 -16.44 -9.57 24.10
CA ALA A 12 -16.99 -9.29 22.77
C ALA A 12 -16.38 -8.07 22.06
N SER A 13 -15.39 -7.41 22.61
CA SER A 13 -14.83 -6.16 22.05
C SER A 13 -13.33 -6.21 21.69
N LEU A 14 -12.74 -7.39 21.47
CA LEU A 14 -11.51 -7.49 20.69
C LEU A 14 -11.87 -7.37 19.19
N ALA A 15 -12.15 -6.14 18.75
CA ALA A 15 -12.10 -5.83 17.34
C ALA A 15 -10.67 -6.11 16.87
N PHE A 16 -10.47 -7.23 16.19
CA PHE A 16 -9.24 -7.55 15.46
C PHE A 16 -9.04 -6.42 14.43
N VAL A 17 -8.27 -5.42 14.80
CA VAL A 17 -7.71 -4.47 13.84
C VAL A 17 -6.67 -5.27 13.06
N LEU A 18 -7.12 -5.93 11.98
CA LEU A 18 -6.20 -6.51 11.02
C LEU A 18 -5.38 -5.35 10.44
N PRO A 19 -4.04 -5.40 10.55
CA PRO A 19 -3.22 -4.41 9.89
C PRO A 19 -3.57 -4.43 8.39
N LEU A 20 -3.78 -3.27 7.78
CA LEU A 20 -3.92 -3.09 6.34
C LEU A 20 -2.61 -3.58 5.70
N ARG A 21 -2.54 -4.87 5.40
CA ARG A 21 -1.39 -5.45 4.70
C ARG A 21 -1.56 -5.18 3.22
N ALA A 22 -0.49 -4.70 2.60
CA ALA A 22 -0.37 -4.70 1.16
C ALA A 22 -0.83 -6.04 0.57
N GLN A 23 -1.75 -5.99 -0.38
CA GLN A 23 -2.24 -7.21 -1.02
C GLN A 23 -1.16 -7.73 -1.96
N ASN A 24 -0.53 -8.85 -1.61
CA ASN A 24 0.45 -9.50 -2.48
C ASN A 24 -0.26 -10.09 -3.70
N ILE A 25 0.11 -9.61 -4.89
CA ILE A 25 -0.40 -10.09 -6.19
C ILE A 25 0.48 -11.22 -6.71
N GLY A 26 1.79 -11.16 -6.44
CA GLY A 26 2.71 -12.23 -6.80
C GLY A 26 4.16 -11.92 -6.47
N THR A 27 5.02 -12.91 -6.63
CA THR A 27 6.44 -12.84 -6.32
C THR A 27 7.23 -13.51 -7.43
N VAL A 28 8.18 -12.78 -8.03
CA VAL A 28 9.07 -13.26 -9.09
C VAL A 28 10.45 -13.53 -8.50
N THR A 29 11.02 -14.71 -8.73
CA THR A 29 12.37 -15.08 -8.25
C THR A 29 13.43 -14.92 -9.33
N PHE A 30 14.69 -14.73 -8.90
CA PHE A 30 15.82 -14.46 -9.79
C PHE A 30 17.00 -15.38 -9.53
N GLY A 31 17.81 -15.56 -10.57
CA GLY A 31 19.13 -16.20 -10.47
C GLY A 31 20.09 -15.44 -9.55
N PHE A 32 21.18 -16.11 -9.15
CA PHE A 32 22.25 -15.47 -8.39
C PHE A 32 22.88 -14.37 -9.25
N ASP A 33 23.10 -13.22 -8.62
CA ASP A 33 23.75 -12.05 -9.24
C ASP A 33 23.13 -11.63 -10.59
N SER A 34 21.82 -11.83 -10.77
CA SER A 34 21.12 -11.57 -12.02
C SER A 34 19.84 -10.79 -11.81
N SER A 35 19.53 -9.91 -12.77
CA SER A 35 18.25 -9.23 -12.97
C SER A 35 17.54 -9.69 -14.26
N VAL A 36 18.06 -10.74 -14.91
CA VAL A 36 17.48 -11.34 -16.13
C VAL A 36 16.29 -12.21 -15.76
N LEU A 37 15.21 -12.08 -16.50
CA LEU A 37 14.00 -12.88 -16.36
C LEU A 37 14.18 -14.21 -17.12
N ASP A 38 14.28 -15.30 -16.38
CA ASP A 38 14.25 -16.65 -16.94
C ASP A 38 12.83 -17.06 -17.38
N PRO A 39 12.64 -18.20 -18.06
CA PRO A 39 11.31 -18.63 -18.52
C PRO A 39 10.28 -18.78 -17.37
N SER A 40 10.72 -19.24 -16.19
CA SER A 40 9.84 -19.35 -15.01
C SER A 40 9.39 -17.98 -14.50
N ALA A 41 10.32 -17.03 -14.41
CA ALA A 41 10.01 -15.64 -14.04
C ALA A 41 9.03 -14.98 -15.01
N ARG A 42 9.17 -15.24 -16.32
CA ARG A 42 8.25 -14.72 -17.35
C ARG A 42 6.85 -15.32 -17.22
N ALA A 43 6.76 -16.62 -16.94
CA ALA A 43 5.45 -17.27 -16.71
C ALA A 43 4.74 -16.67 -15.48
N GLU A 44 5.45 -16.48 -14.37
CA GLU A 44 4.90 -15.85 -13.16
C GLU A 44 4.44 -14.40 -13.44
N ILE A 45 5.22 -13.63 -14.23
CA ILE A 45 4.84 -12.26 -14.59
C ILE A 45 3.55 -12.24 -15.42
N LYS A 46 3.36 -13.18 -16.33
CA LYS A 46 2.12 -13.32 -17.09
C LYS A 46 0.91 -13.59 -16.21
N GLU A 47 1.06 -14.46 -15.21
CA GLU A 47 0.02 -14.73 -14.21
C GLU A 47 -0.28 -13.48 -13.35
N ILE A 48 0.75 -12.76 -12.92
CA ILE A 48 0.61 -11.50 -12.16
C ILE A 48 -0.12 -10.46 -13.01
N ALA A 49 0.26 -10.28 -14.27
CA ALA A 49 -0.39 -9.36 -15.20
C ALA A 49 -1.88 -9.73 -15.40
N GLY A 50 -2.18 -11.01 -15.60
CA GLY A 50 -3.56 -11.50 -15.69
C GLY A 50 -4.40 -11.15 -14.45
N ARG A 51 -3.84 -11.36 -13.24
CA ARG A 51 -4.51 -10.98 -11.98
C ARG A 51 -4.73 -9.46 -11.87
N LEU A 52 -3.75 -8.66 -12.25
CA LEU A 52 -3.88 -7.20 -12.24
C LEU A 52 -4.93 -6.70 -13.24
N LEU A 53 -5.04 -7.31 -14.41
CA LEU A 53 -5.97 -6.90 -15.45
C LEU A 53 -7.40 -7.36 -15.15
N SER A 54 -7.57 -8.55 -14.58
CA SER A 54 -8.90 -9.10 -14.25
C SER A 54 -9.52 -8.51 -12.98
N SER A 55 -8.72 -7.89 -12.11
CA SER A 55 -9.18 -7.28 -10.86
C SER A 55 -8.86 -5.78 -10.86
N PRO A 56 -9.74 -4.95 -11.47
CA PRO A 56 -9.55 -3.49 -11.43
C PRO A 56 -9.50 -3.00 -9.98
N SER A 57 -8.44 -2.29 -9.63
CA SER A 57 -8.29 -1.64 -8.34
C SER A 57 -7.80 -0.21 -8.56
N TYR A 58 -8.26 0.72 -7.71
CA TYR A 58 -7.73 2.08 -7.70
C TYR A 58 -6.35 2.15 -7.03
N LYS A 59 -5.97 1.11 -6.25
CA LYS A 59 -4.68 1.05 -5.59
C LYS A 59 -3.56 0.85 -6.60
N PRO A 60 -2.49 1.66 -6.52
CA PRO A 60 -1.37 1.49 -7.41
C PRO A 60 -0.63 0.17 -7.16
N THR A 61 -0.05 -0.37 -8.20
CA THR A 61 0.85 -1.52 -8.12
C THR A 61 2.23 -1.07 -7.67
N VAL A 62 2.76 -1.68 -6.62
CA VAL A 62 4.11 -1.43 -6.11
C VAL A 62 5.00 -2.63 -6.42
N VAL A 63 6.16 -2.36 -7.00
CA VAL A 63 7.14 -3.37 -7.43
C VAL A 63 8.44 -3.18 -6.65
N VAL A 64 8.76 -4.10 -5.74
CA VAL A 64 9.92 -3.98 -4.85
C VAL A 64 10.86 -5.15 -5.04
N GLY A 65 12.14 -4.85 -5.34
CA GLY A 65 13.19 -5.84 -5.50
C GLY A 65 14.01 -6.07 -4.23
N PHE A 66 14.39 -7.32 -4.04
CA PHE A 66 15.18 -7.81 -2.91
C PHE A 66 16.35 -8.66 -3.42
N THR A 67 17.38 -8.79 -2.59
CA THR A 67 18.54 -9.62 -2.86
C THR A 67 18.80 -10.58 -1.69
N ASP A 68 19.68 -11.55 -1.89
CA ASP A 68 20.23 -12.30 -0.77
C ASP A 68 21.29 -11.46 -0.01
N ALA A 69 21.91 -12.06 1.01
CA ALA A 69 22.83 -11.36 1.89
C ALA A 69 24.22 -11.12 1.27
N VAL A 70 24.53 -11.74 0.14
CA VAL A 70 25.85 -11.69 -0.49
C VAL A 70 26.11 -10.34 -1.15
N GLY A 71 27.30 -9.78 -0.95
CA GLY A 71 27.71 -8.49 -1.54
C GLY A 71 27.49 -7.27 -0.64
N SER A 72 27.92 -6.10 -1.11
CA SER A 72 27.79 -4.84 -0.38
C SER A 72 26.34 -4.33 -0.33
N GLN A 73 26.06 -3.44 0.61
CA GLN A 73 24.74 -2.79 0.73
C GLN A 73 24.36 -2.01 -0.55
N GLY A 74 25.30 -1.18 -1.05
CA GLY A 74 25.04 -0.34 -2.22
C GLY A 74 24.82 -1.18 -3.48
N TYR A 75 25.62 -2.22 -3.67
CA TYR A 75 25.46 -3.16 -4.78
C TYR A 75 24.09 -3.84 -4.75
N ASN A 76 23.68 -4.38 -3.60
CA ASN A 76 22.40 -5.04 -3.43
C ASN A 76 21.21 -4.09 -3.64
N GLN A 77 21.36 -2.83 -3.26
CA GLN A 77 20.33 -1.83 -3.52
C GLN A 77 20.14 -1.61 -5.03
N GLN A 78 21.23 -1.53 -5.80
CA GLN A 78 21.18 -1.38 -7.26
C GLN A 78 20.66 -2.64 -7.94
N LEU A 79 21.11 -3.82 -7.53
CA LEU A 79 20.66 -5.10 -8.09
C LEU A 79 19.16 -5.32 -7.84
N GLY A 80 18.70 -5.05 -6.63
CA GLY A 80 17.27 -5.12 -6.31
C GLY A 80 16.43 -4.16 -7.18
N LEU A 81 16.91 -2.94 -7.40
CA LEU A 81 16.25 -1.98 -8.28
C LEU A 81 16.24 -2.43 -9.74
N ALA A 82 17.35 -3.01 -10.23
CA ALA A 82 17.43 -3.56 -11.59
C ALA A 82 16.39 -4.68 -11.79
N ARG A 83 16.28 -5.59 -10.82
CA ARG A 83 15.25 -6.64 -10.82
C ARG A 83 13.82 -6.07 -10.87
N ALA A 84 13.51 -5.09 -10.00
CA ALA A 84 12.20 -4.45 -9.97
C ALA A 84 11.85 -3.78 -11.30
N ARG A 85 12.83 -3.12 -11.94
CA ARG A 85 12.66 -2.52 -13.28
C ARG A 85 12.45 -3.56 -14.39
N SER A 86 13.12 -4.72 -14.30
CA SER A 86 12.89 -5.83 -15.25
C SER A 86 11.46 -6.35 -15.15
N VAL A 87 10.93 -6.53 -13.93
CA VAL A 87 9.53 -6.94 -13.71
C VAL A 87 8.57 -5.85 -14.19
N GLN A 88 8.80 -4.58 -13.85
CA GLN A 88 7.98 -3.45 -14.34
C GLN A 88 7.85 -3.47 -15.86
N LYS A 89 8.98 -3.54 -16.58
CA LYS A 89 8.98 -3.57 -18.05
C LYS A 89 8.20 -4.76 -18.60
N ALA A 90 8.36 -5.92 -17.98
CA ALA A 90 7.66 -7.12 -18.42
C ALA A 90 6.15 -7.06 -18.12
N LEU A 91 5.71 -6.52 -16.98
CA LEU A 91 4.29 -6.29 -16.68
C LEU A 91 3.63 -5.35 -17.71
N ILE A 92 4.34 -4.28 -18.10
CA ILE A 92 3.87 -3.35 -19.13
C ILE A 92 3.77 -4.07 -20.50
N ALA A 93 4.76 -4.90 -20.84
CA ALA A 93 4.74 -5.70 -22.06
C ALA A 93 3.58 -6.72 -22.10
N GLU A 94 3.14 -7.23 -20.93
CA GLU A 94 1.95 -8.09 -20.78
C GLU A 94 0.63 -7.28 -20.74
N GLY A 95 0.66 -5.96 -20.99
CA GLY A 95 -0.53 -5.11 -21.11
C GLY A 95 -0.96 -4.37 -19.87
N VAL A 96 -0.20 -4.45 -18.76
CA VAL A 96 -0.52 -3.64 -17.56
C VAL A 96 -0.26 -2.16 -17.86
N PRO A 97 -1.25 -1.27 -17.73
CA PRO A 97 -1.09 0.15 -18.03
C PRO A 97 0.02 0.79 -17.17
N VAL A 98 0.85 1.64 -17.78
CA VAL A 98 1.92 2.36 -17.07
C VAL A 98 1.36 3.16 -15.89
N SER A 99 0.19 3.78 -16.06
CA SER A 99 -0.50 4.56 -15.02
C SER A 99 -0.89 3.72 -13.79
N ARG A 100 -0.95 2.39 -13.94
CA ARG A 100 -1.23 1.47 -12.84
C ARG A 100 0.00 1.12 -12.00
N ILE A 101 1.19 1.36 -12.53
CA ILE A 101 2.45 1.13 -11.80
C ILE A 101 2.78 2.40 -10.99
N GLY A 102 2.58 2.34 -9.68
CA GLY A 102 2.80 3.49 -8.79
C GLY A 102 4.25 3.65 -8.37
N ALA A 103 4.85 2.66 -7.74
CA ALA A 103 6.22 2.73 -7.26
C ALA A 103 7.05 1.53 -7.67
N VAL A 104 8.31 1.81 -8.02
CA VAL A 104 9.32 0.79 -8.31
C VAL A 104 10.54 1.08 -7.45
N GLY A 105 10.92 0.13 -6.60
CA GLY A 105 11.96 0.36 -5.61
C GLY A 105 12.77 -0.89 -5.28
N SER A 106 13.69 -0.73 -4.34
CA SER A 106 14.53 -1.81 -3.82
C SER A 106 14.63 -1.72 -2.31
N ARG A 107 14.69 -2.88 -1.66
CA ARG A 107 15.10 -3.05 -0.26
C ARG A 107 16.51 -3.67 -0.16
N GLY A 108 17.08 -4.08 -1.30
CA GLY A 108 18.35 -4.76 -1.34
C GLY A 108 18.34 -5.98 -0.41
N LYS A 109 19.34 -6.09 0.45
CA LYS A 109 19.46 -7.16 1.47
C LYS A 109 18.90 -6.79 2.86
N ASN A 110 18.23 -5.66 3.00
CA ASN A 110 17.71 -5.21 4.31
C ASN A 110 16.54 -6.03 4.84
N GLU A 111 15.80 -6.69 3.96
CA GLU A 111 14.61 -7.46 4.31
C GLU A 111 14.72 -8.89 3.77
N LEU A 112 15.54 -9.71 4.43
CA LEU A 112 15.70 -11.12 4.09
C LEU A 112 14.45 -11.90 4.48
N LEU A 113 13.91 -12.69 3.54
CA LEU A 113 12.82 -13.65 3.83
C LEU A 113 13.36 -14.83 4.65
N VAL A 114 14.60 -15.20 4.38
CA VAL A 114 15.34 -16.23 5.11
C VAL A 114 16.63 -15.60 5.61
N ALA A 115 16.80 -15.56 6.93
CA ALA A 115 17.95 -14.95 7.59
C ALA A 115 19.18 -15.86 7.53
N VAL A 116 19.85 -15.88 6.39
CA VAL A 116 21.13 -16.59 6.17
C VAL A 116 22.15 -15.65 5.55
N ALA A 117 23.43 -15.83 5.90
CA ALA A 117 24.51 -15.00 5.39
C ALA A 117 24.95 -15.35 3.95
N GLY A 118 24.62 -16.56 3.49
CA GLY A 118 24.98 -17.08 2.17
C GLY A 118 23.92 -16.83 1.09
N PRO A 119 24.16 -17.37 -0.12
CA PRO A 119 23.21 -17.30 -1.22
C PRO A 119 21.90 -18.02 -0.86
N GLU A 120 20.77 -17.35 -1.03
CA GLU A 120 19.43 -17.92 -0.78
C GLU A 120 18.46 -17.49 -1.89
N LYS A 121 17.93 -18.47 -2.62
CA LYS A 121 17.05 -18.21 -3.77
C LYS A 121 15.78 -17.45 -3.37
N ARG A 122 15.18 -17.75 -2.22
CA ARG A 122 13.94 -17.09 -1.73
C ARG A 122 14.13 -15.62 -1.41
N ASN A 123 15.35 -15.20 -1.09
CA ASN A 123 15.71 -13.80 -0.86
C ASN A 123 15.83 -13.03 -2.18
N ARG A 124 16.22 -13.68 -3.27
CA ARG A 124 16.37 -13.07 -4.61
C ARG A 124 15.03 -12.98 -5.30
N ARG A 125 14.22 -11.99 -4.92
CA ARG A 125 12.84 -11.86 -5.37
C ARG A 125 12.48 -10.43 -5.72
N VAL A 126 11.39 -10.31 -6.46
CA VAL A 126 10.61 -9.08 -6.61
C VAL A 126 9.19 -9.37 -6.16
N THR A 127 8.64 -8.55 -5.28
CA THR A 127 7.22 -8.61 -4.90
C THR A 127 6.43 -7.60 -5.71
N VAL A 128 5.27 -8.00 -6.17
CA VAL A 128 4.27 -7.13 -6.80
C VAL A 128 3.06 -7.09 -5.88
N THR A 129 2.77 -5.91 -5.35
CA THR A 129 1.69 -5.71 -4.39
C THR A 129 0.74 -4.61 -4.87
N LEU A 130 -0.52 -4.65 -4.45
CA LEU A 130 -1.38 -3.48 -4.41
C LEU A 130 -1.20 -2.86 -3.03
N ASP A 131 -0.64 -1.67 -3.00
CA ASP A 131 -0.22 -1.07 -1.74
C ASP A 131 -0.75 0.35 -1.59
N ASP A 132 -0.88 0.75 -0.35
CA ASP A 132 -1.17 2.11 0.03
C ASP A 132 0.14 2.89 0.15
N ILE A 133 0.69 3.27 -0.99
CA ILE A 133 1.95 4.05 -1.06
C ILE A 133 1.80 5.51 -0.63
N PHE A 134 0.63 5.89 -0.15
CA PHE A 134 0.31 7.27 0.21
C PHE A 134 1.04 7.78 1.45
N ALA A 135 1.75 6.92 2.19
CA ALA A 135 2.54 7.32 3.36
C ALA A 135 3.54 8.46 3.08
N ALA A 136 3.98 8.64 1.83
CA ALA A 136 4.84 9.72 1.39
C ALA A 136 4.11 10.75 0.51
N CYS A 137 2.79 10.87 0.62
CA CYS A 137 2.01 11.77 -0.22
C CYS A 137 2.46 13.23 -0.07
N ARG A 138 3.07 13.78 -1.12
CA ARG A 138 3.48 15.20 -1.21
C ARG A 138 2.36 16.06 -1.79
N SER A 139 1.67 15.54 -2.80
CA SER A 139 0.55 16.20 -3.45
C SER A 139 -0.56 15.18 -3.75
N TRP A 140 -1.80 15.55 -3.48
CA TRP A 140 -2.95 14.70 -3.82
C TRP A 140 -3.14 14.54 -5.34
N ARG A 141 -2.64 15.48 -6.14
CA ARG A 141 -2.69 15.42 -7.61
C ARG A 141 -1.83 14.30 -8.19
N ASP A 142 -0.81 13.86 -7.44
CA ASP A 142 0.11 12.81 -7.89
C ASP A 142 -0.47 11.40 -7.73
N LEU A 143 -1.66 11.26 -7.13
CA LEU A 143 -2.26 9.95 -6.84
C LEU A 143 -2.85 9.24 -8.07
N GLY A 144 -3.02 9.94 -9.18
CA GLY A 144 -3.40 9.34 -10.46
C GLY A 144 -4.78 8.67 -10.49
N LEU A 145 -5.70 8.98 -9.55
CA LEU A 145 -7.07 8.49 -9.63
C LEU A 145 -7.79 9.13 -10.83
N THR A 146 -8.63 8.33 -11.46
CA THR A 146 -9.47 8.74 -12.57
C THR A 146 -10.94 8.39 -12.27
N GLU A 147 -11.85 8.79 -13.15
CA GLU A 147 -13.26 8.39 -13.04
C GLU A 147 -13.43 6.87 -13.03
N ALA A 148 -12.58 6.13 -13.77
CA ALA A 148 -12.57 4.68 -13.75
C ALA A 148 -12.17 4.07 -12.39
N SER A 149 -11.55 4.87 -11.50
CA SER A 149 -11.23 4.45 -10.13
C SER A 149 -12.45 4.49 -9.20
N VAL A 150 -13.53 5.18 -9.60
CA VAL A 150 -14.74 5.32 -8.79
C VAL A 150 -15.55 4.03 -8.85
N GLY A 151 -15.75 3.40 -7.69
CA GLY A 151 -16.46 2.13 -7.57
C GLY A 151 -16.63 1.71 -6.12
N ALA A 152 -17.19 0.53 -5.91
CA ALA A 152 -17.53 0.01 -4.59
C ALA A 152 -16.31 -0.13 -3.67
N GLU A 153 -15.16 -0.57 -4.20
CA GLU A 153 -13.90 -0.69 -3.45
C GLU A 153 -13.45 0.67 -2.91
N LEU A 154 -13.34 1.68 -3.79
CA LEU A 154 -12.96 3.03 -3.36
C LEU A 154 -13.97 3.60 -2.36
N ALA A 155 -15.26 3.43 -2.61
CA ALA A 155 -16.29 3.94 -1.71
C ALA A 155 -16.23 3.30 -0.32
N GLN A 156 -15.92 2.02 -0.23
CA GLN A 156 -15.73 1.32 1.05
C GLN A 156 -14.48 1.80 1.77
N ASP A 157 -13.36 1.95 1.06
CA ASP A 157 -12.11 2.43 1.62
C ASP A 157 -12.24 3.86 2.14
N LEU A 158 -12.87 4.76 1.39
CA LEU A 158 -13.13 6.14 1.84
C LEU A 158 -13.95 6.18 3.13
N ARG A 159 -14.98 5.33 3.27
CA ARG A 159 -15.76 5.23 4.52
C ARG A 159 -14.91 4.72 5.69
N SER A 160 -14.07 3.72 5.47
CA SER A 160 -13.17 3.21 6.49
C SER A 160 -12.18 4.27 6.97
N ARG A 161 -11.58 5.01 6.03
CA ARG A 161 -10.64 6.09 6.34
C ARG A 161 -11.31 7.27 7.04
N LEU A 162 -12.54 7.60 6.66
CA LEU A 162 -13.34 8.61 7.35
C LEU A 162 -13.55 8.24 8.82
N ALA A 163 -13.94 6.99 9.08
CA ALA A 163 -14.17 6.52 10.45
C ALA A 163 -12.88 6.56 11.29
N GLU A 164 -11.75 6.11 10.73
CA GLU A 164 -10.45 6.15 11.41
C GLU A 164 -9.98 7.59 11.65
N ALA A 165 -10.08 8.47 10.65
CA ALA A 165 -9.68 9.87 10.78
C ALA A 165 -10.55 10.63 11.80
N ALA A 166 -11.85 10.38 11.81
CA ALA A 166 -12.77 10.95 12.80
C ALA A 166 -12.44 10.47 14.22
N GLY A 167 -12.15 9.19 14.40
CA GLY A 167 -11.73 8.63 15.68
C GLY A 167 -10.42 9.24 16.19
N ALA A 168 -9.40 9.32 15.33
CA ALA A 168 -8.12 9.94 15.66
C ALA A 168 -8.29 11.43 16.03
N TYR A 169 -9.06 12.17 15.23
CA TYR A 169 -9.35 13.58 15.52
C TYR A 169 -10.00 13.77 16.89
N GLU A 170 -11.03 12.99 17.21
CA GLU A 170 -11.73 13.09 18.50
C GLU A 170 -10.84 12.67 19.68
N GLN A 171 -10.00 11.66 19.52
CA GLN A 171 -9.04 11.25 20.54
C GLN A 171 -8.04 12.36 20.83
N LEU A 172 -7.41 12.93 19.79
CA LEU A 172 -6.44 14.01 19.93
C LEU A 172 -7.07 15.29 20.50
N ARG A 173 -8.30 15.62 20.10
CA ARG A 173 -9.07 16.74 20.63
C ARG A 173 -9.30 16.59 22.15
N ARG A 174 -9.67 15.40 22.61
CA ARG A 174 -9.93 15.15 24.05
C ARG A 174 -8.64 15.19 24.89
N SER A 175 -7.51 14.78 24.30
CA SER A 175 -6.21 14.82 24.97
C SER A 175 -5.54 16.19 24.93
N GLY A 176 -6.16 17.19 24.32
CA GLY A 176 -5.61 18.55 24.22
C GLY A 176 -4.42 18.67 23.27
N VAL A 177 -4.12 17.63 22.46
CA VAL A 177 -3.01 17.64 21.50
C VAL A 177 -3.38 18.50 20.29
N ASN A 178 -2.55 19.48 19.97
CA ASN A 178 -2.80 20.49 18.93
C ASN A 178 -1.71 20.49 17.85
N GLY A 179 -0.97 19.39 17.72
CA GLY A 179 0.16 19.23 16.81
C GLY A 179 -0.23 18.79 15.39
N PRO A 180 0.79 18.45 14.57
CA PRO A 180 0.59 18.01 13.18
C PRO A 180 -0.39 16.85 13.02
N ALA A 181 -0.39 15.88 13.94
CA ALA A 181 -1.31 14.75 13.92
C ALA A 181 -2.78 15.19 14.02
N TYR A 182 -3.09 16.15 14.91
CA TYR A 182 -4.43 16.72 15.05
C TYR A 182 -4.88 17.44 13.78
N GLN A 183 -4.01 18.28 13.20
CA GLN A 183 -4.31 19.02 11.98
C GLN A 183 -4.56 18.07 10.80
N MET A 184 -3.72 17.05 10.64
CA MET A 184 -3.87 16.07 9.56
C MET A 184 -5.09 15.17 9.77
N ALA A 185 -5.45 14.82 11.00
CA ALA A 185 -6.67 14.09 11.29
C ALA A 185 -7.93 14.92 10.95
N GLY A 186 -7.91 16.21 11.25
CA GLY A 186 -8.97 17.15 10.85
C GLY A 186 -9.12 17.24 9.34
N ALA A 187 -8.04 17.47 8.62
CA ALA A 187 -8.03 17.53 7.15
C ALA A 187 -8.50 16.21 6.50
N ALA A 188 -8.00 15.07 7.00
CA ALA A 188 -8.41 13.77 6.50
C ALA A 188 -9.90 13.50 6.74
N ARG A 189 -10.42 13.83 7.92
CA ARG A 189 -11.86 13.72 8.25
C ARG A 189 -12.72 14.55 7.30
N GLU A 190 -12.33 15.79 7.04
CA GLU A 190 -13.07 16.70 6.16
C GLU A 190 -13.08 16.22 4.71
N ASP A 191 -11.91 15.94 4.14
CA ASP A 191 -11.80 15.52 2.75
C ASP A 191 -12.42 14.14 2.51
N CYS A 192 -12.24 13.18 3.43
CA CYS A 192 -12.90 11.88 3.34
C CYS A 192 -14.41 11.98 3.47
N GLY A 193 -14.90 12.83 4.39
CA GLY A 193 -16.34 13.09 4.54
C GLY A 193 -16.94 13.67 3.27
N THR A 194 -16.26 14.63 2.65
CA THR A 194 -16.67 15.23 1.39
C THR A 194 -16.68 14.20 0.25
N ALA A 195 -15.61 13.39 0.13
CA ALA A 195 -15.53 12.34 -0.88
C ALA A 195 -16.64 11.28 -0.75
N VAL A 196 -16.98 10.89 0.49
CA VAL A 196 -18.08 9.94 0.76
C VAL A 196 -19.44 10.57 0.41
N GLY A 197 -19.60 11.87 0.62
CA GLY A 197 -20.84 12.60 0.32
C GLY A 197 -21.16 12.71 -1.18
N PHE A 198 -20.17 12.72 -2.05
CA PHE A 198 -20.39 12.73 -3.50
C PHE A 198 -20.81 11.34 -3.99
N ARG A 199 -22.06 11.23 -4.46
CA ARG A 199 -22.63 9.96 -4.91
C ARG A 199 -22.28 9.63 -6.35
N ASP A 200 -22.61 10.52 -7.29
CA ASP A 200 -22.59 10.24 -8.73
C ASP A 200 -21.78 11.26 -9.55
N ASP A 201 -21.23 12.31 -8.93
CA ASP A 201 -20.32 13.25 -9.57
C ASP A 201 -18.88 12.69 -9.51
N ALA A 202 -18.53 11.91 -10.52
CA ALA A 202 -17.24 11.22 -10.58
C ALA A 202 -16.05 12.18 -10.53
N VAL A 203 -16.11 13.35 -11.18
CA VAL A 203 -15.00 14.32 -11.22
C VAL A 203 -14.69 14.85 -9.83
N ARG A 204 -15.68 15.36 -9.12
CA ARG A 204 -15.50 15.86 -7.74
C ARG A 204 -15.16 14.75 -6.76
N LYS A 205 -15.77 13.58 -6.93
CA LYS A 205 -15.44 12.42 -6.10
C LYS A 205 -13.99 12.01 -6.24
N VAL A 206 -13.44 12.01 -7.45
CA VAL A 206 -12.02 11.73 -7.71
C VAL A 206 -11.13 12.74 -6.98
N GLU A 207 -11.39 14.04 -7.12
CA GLU A 207 -10.59 15.07 -6.45
C GLU A 207 -10.58 14.90 -4.94
N TYR A 208 -11.75 14.79 -4.31
CA TYR A 208 -11.83 14.66 -2.87
C TYR A 208 -11.37 13.29 -2.36
N ALA A 209 -11.50 12.23 -3.16
CA ALA A 209 -10.90 10.95 -2.85
C ALA A 209 -9.36 11.05 -2.81
N GLN A 210 -8.74 11.71 -3.78
CA GLN A 210 -7.30 11.95 -3.78
C GLN A 210 -6.86 12.78 -2.57
N ARG A 211 -7.59 13.82 -2.20
CA ARG A 211 -7.33 14.64 -1.01
C ARG A 211 -7.45 13.80 0.27
N CYS A 212 -8.53 13.03 0.41
CA CYS A 212 -8.76 12.11 1.52
C CYS A 212 -7.58 11.15 1.70
N LEU A 213 -7.22 10.43 0.63
CA LEU A 213 -6.14 9.45 0.66
C LEU A 213 -4.80 10.09 1.06
N CYS A 214 -4.49 11.26 0.53
CA CYS A 214 -3.26 11.98 0.82
C CYS A 214 -3.21 12.48 2.27
N ASN A 215 -4.26 13.14 2.75
CA ASN A 215 -4.30 13.67 4.11
C ASN A 215 -4.40 12.56 5.16
N PHE A 216 -5.09 11.46 4.83
CA PHE A 216 -5.09 10.26 5.67
C PHE A 216 -3.68 9.68 5.83
N ALA A 217 -2.91 9.55 4.74
CA ALA A 217 -1.53 9.08 4.79
C ALA A 217 -0.64 10.00 5.64
N ARG A 218 -0.77 11.32 5.48
CA ARG A 218 -0.06 12.31 6.30
C ARG A 218 -0.43 12.20 7.78
N MET A 219 -1.71 11.97 8.08
CA MET A 219 -2.18 11.71 9.44
C MET A 219 -1.48 10.48 10.04
N LYS A 220 -1.41 9.37 9.30
CA LYS A 220 -0.75 8.13 9.77
C LYS A 220 0.72 8.37 10.09
N VAL A 221 1.44 9.08 9.24
CA VAL A 221 2.85 9.46 9.48
C VAL A 221 2.98 10.35 10.72
N ALA A 222 2.13 11.36 10.86
CA ALA A 222 2.17 12.26 12.00
C ALA A 222 1.83 11.57 13.33
N LEU A 223 0.94 10.58 13.33
CA LEU A 223 0.61 9.76 14.50
C LEU A 223 1.76 8.86 14.95
N GLN A 224 2.63 8.42 14.03
CA GLN A 224 3.80 7.61 14.35
C GLN A 224 4.99 8.43 14.89
N ALA A 225 4.98 9.74 14.63
CA ALA A 225 6.03 10.66 15.05
C ALA A 225 5.79 11.27 16.46
N ASN A 226 4.63 11.02 17.04
CA ASN A 226 4.27 11.42 18.41
C ASN A 226 4.47 10.25 19.37
#